data_5c592773385057e2a94e1f0c3ea8da60
#
_entry.id   5c592773385057e2a94e1f0c3ea8da60
#
_cell.length_a   1.000
_cell.length_b   1.000
_cell.length_c   1.000
_cell.angle_alpha   90.00
_cell.angle_beta   90.00
_cell.angle_gamma   90.00
#
_symmetry.space_group_name_H-M   'P 1'
#
loop_
_entity.id
_entity.type
_entity.pdbx_description
1 polymer ?
#
loop_
_entity_poly.entity_id
_entity_poly.type
_entity_poly.pdbx_seq_one_letter_code
_entity_poly.pdbx_strand_id
1 'polypeptide(L)'
;MQPNSDLEIETVRAIPTVAGFFFDDQRAIKGGAEMDGVTYRGEPATEGFDRIREAGEALTVELELSDGTVASGDCAAVQYSGAGGRDPLFRADRYRPVVEGRLDGHLTRIF
;
A
#
# COMPACT_ATOMS: atom_id res chain seq x y z
N MET A 1 -1.79 28.66 -26.12
CA MET A 1 -0.89 28.26 -25.06
C MET A 1 -0.52 26.81 -25.17
N GLN A 2 0.70 26.51 -25.01
CA GLN A 2 1.16 25.16 -25.06
C GLN A 2 0.75 24.43 -23.76
N PRO A 3 0.01 23.36 -23.85
CA PRO A 3 -0.29 22.58 -22.66
C PRO A 3 0.99 21.97 -22.11
N ASN A 4 0.83 21.17 -21.11
CA ASN A 4 1.93 20.66 -20.30
C ASN A 4 2.79 19.60 -20.99
N SER A 5 2.96 19.73 -22.33
CA SER A 5 3.74 18.76 -23.09
C SER A 5 5.21 18.72 -22.71
N ASP A 6 5.71 19.79 -22.09
CA ASP A 6 7.09 19.87 -21.66
C ASP A 6 7.30 19.45 -20.21
N LEU A 7 6.23 19.14 -19.50
CA LEU A 7 6.37 18.68 -18.13
C LEU A 7 6.86 17.25 -18.09
N GLU A 8 7.81 17.02 -17.21
CA GLU A 8 8.37 15.71 -16.97
C GLU A 8 8.29 15.39 -15.49
N ILE A 9 8.24 14.11 -15.17
CA ILE A 9 8.33 13.65 -13.79
C ILE A 9 9.81 13.55 -13.45
N GLU A 10 10.26 14.37 -12.52
CA GLU A 10 11.65 14.37 -12.10
C GLU A 10 11.92 13.40 -10.97
N THR A 11 10.96 13.27 -10.06
CA THR A 11 11.15 12.41 -8.89
C THR A 11 9.84 11.70 -8.57
N VAL A 12 9.94 10.43 -8.24
CA VAL A 12 8.83 9.63 -7.72
C VAL A 12 9.26 9.12 -6.34
N ARG A 13 8.44 9.40 -5.34
CA ARG A 13 8.67 8.87 -3.99
C ARG A 13 7.47 8.07 -3.55
N ALA A 14 7.70 6.92 -2.97
CA ALA A 14 6.67 6.10 -2.36
C ALA A 14 6.95 6.04 -0.86
N ILE A 15 6.02 6.57 -0.08
CA ILE A 15 6.19 6.73 1.36
C ILE A 15 5.25 5.75 2.06
N PRO A 16 5.78 4.80 2.83
CA PRO A 16 4.93 3.90 3.60
C PRO A 16 4.08 4.66 4.61
N THR A 17 2.79 4.35 4.63
CA THR A 17 1.83 4.95 5.54
C THR A 17 0.91 3.86 6.06
N VAL A 18 -0.02 4.23 6.93
CA VAL A 18 -1.06 3.30 7.40
C VAL A 18 -2.37 3.62 6.71
N ALA A 19 -3.10 2.57 6.38
CA ALA A 19 -4.46 2.71 5.89
C ALA A 19 -5.41 3.00 7.04
N GLY A 20 -6.61 3.48 6.72
CA GLY A 20 -7.60 3.80 7.74
C GLY A 20 -8.41 2.59 8.21
N PHE A 21 -7.90 1.39 8.06
CA PHE A 21 -8.59 0.16 8.44
C PHE A 21 -7.57 -0.90 8.85
N PHE A 22 -8.07 -2.01 9.41
CA PHE A 22 -7.22 -3.13 9.81
C PHE A 22 -7.14 -4.18 8.71
N PHE A 23 -6.00 -4.85 8.66
CA PHE A 23 -5.89 -6.15 7.99
C PHE A 23 -6.19 -7.21 9.04
N ASP A 24 -7.20 -8.03 8.77
CA ASP A 24 -7.62 -9.11 9.67
C ASP A 24 -7.35 -10.46 9.03
N ASP A 25 -6.71 -11.33 9.78
CA ASP A 25 -6.50 -12.70 9.35
C ASP A 25 -7.82 -13.48 9.49
N GLN A 26 -8.60 -13.51 8.41
CA GLN A 26 -9.91 -14.13 8.40
C GLN A 26 -9.86 -15.61 8.73
N ARG A 27 -8.79 -16.28 8.33
CA ARG A 27 -8.65 -17.71 8.61
C ARG A 27 -8.51 -17.98 10.11
N ALA A 28 -7.72 -17.16 10.80
CA ALA A 28 -7.57 -17.27 12.23
C ALA A 28 -8.88 -16.92 12.96
N ILE A 29 -9.57 -15.88 12.50
CA ILE A 29 -10.84 -15.45 13.12
C ILE A 29 -11.90 -16.53 12.93
N LYS A 30 -12.05 -17.07 11.73
CA LYS A 30 -13.01 -18.15 11.47
C LYS A 30 -12.64 -19.43 12.19
N GLY A 31 -11.37 -19.63 12.50
CA GLY A 31 -10.87 -20.75 13.27
C GLY A 31 -11.11 -20.62 14.76
N GLY A 32 -11.70 -19.54 15.22
CA GLY A 32 -12.09 -19.40 16.62
C GLY A 32 -11.23 -18.45 17.44
N ALA A 33 -10.40 -17.61 16.81
CA ALA A 33 -9.62 -16.63 17.55
C ALA A 33 -10.53 -15.70 18.34
N GLU A 34 -10.15 -15.44 19.58
CA GLU A 34 -10.95 -14.62 20.49
C GLU A 34 -10.47 -13.19 20.50
N MET A 35 -11.41 -12.25 20.52
CA MET A 35 -11.09 -10.83 20.64
C MET A 35 -10.55 -10.52 22.03
N ASP A 36 -9.63 -9.58 22.07
CA ASP A 36 -9.05 -9.05 23.29
C ASP A 36 -8.96 -7.54 23.13
N GLY A 37 -10.02 -6.85 23.51
CA GLY A 37 -10.14 -5.43 23.22
C GLY A 37 -10.30 -5.19 21.73
N VAL A 38 -9.42 -4.42 21.12
CA VAL A 38 -9.43 -4.15 19.68
C VAL A 38 -8.53 -5.11 18.89
N THR A 39 -7.96 -6.09 19.56
CA THR A 39 -7.07 -7.07 18.92
C THR A 39 -7.65 -8.47 19.07
N TYR A 40 -6.90 -9.47 18.60
CA TYR A 40 -7.23 -10.87 18.76
C TYR A 40 -6.09 -11.59 19.44
N ARG A 41 -6.43 -12.61 20.26
CA ARG A 41 -5.44 -13.47 20.91
C ARG A 41 -5.01 -14.58 19.98
N GLY A 42 -3.76 -15.00 20.10
CA GLY A 42 -3.24 -16.17 19.42
C GLY A 42 -2.37 -15.80 18.24
N GLU A 43 -2.00 -16.83 17.50
CA GLU A 43 -1.11 -16.71 16.39
C GLU A 43 -1.88 -16.59 15.07
N PRO A 44 -1.35 -15.89 14.09
CA PRO A 44 -1.98 -15.83 12.78
C PRO A 44 -1.97 -17.20 12.10
N ALA A 45 -2.98 -17.44 11.28
CA ALA A 45 -3.12 -18.69 10.52
C ALA A 45 -2.75 -18.50 9.04
N THR A 46 -2.75 -17.26 8.55
CA THR A 46 -2.46 -16.96 7.15
C THR A 46 -1.04 -16.47 7.00
N GLU A 47 -0.35 -17.01 6.01
CA GLU A 47 1.02 -16.58 5.70
C GLU A 47 1.06 -15.09 5.39
N GLY A 48 2.07 -14.42 5.89
CA GLY A 48 2.26 -12.99 5.69
C GLY A 48 1.77 -12.13 6.84
N PHE A 49 0.84 -12.64 7.65
CA PHE A 49 0.38 -11.92 8.83
C PHE A 49 1.35 -12.10 10.00
N ASP A 50 1.70 -11.01 10.64
CA ASP A 50 2.50 -11.03 11.87
C ASP A 50 1.60 -11.16 13.09
N ARG A 51 0.36 -10.71 12.98
CA ARG A 51 -0.67 -10.76 14.02
C ARG A 51 -1.99 -11.03 13.36
N ILE A 52 -2.97 -11.49 14.13
CA ILE A 52 -4.31 -11.75 13.60
C ILE A 52 -4.96 -10.44 13.12
N ARG A 53 -4.77 -9.36 13.85
CA ARG A 53 -5.22 -8.04 13.42
C ARG A 53 -4.05 -7.06 13.45
N GLU A 54 -3.82 -6.41 12.33
CA GLU A 54 -2.77 -5.41 12.19
C GLU A 54 -3.33 -4.16 11.53
N ALA A 55 -2.67 -3.04 11.75
CA ALA A 55 -2.99 -1.84 11.00
C ALA A 55 -2.73 -2.08 9.53
N GLY A 56 -3.69 -1.74 8.68
CA GLY A 56 -3.51 -1.83 7.24
C GLY A 56 -2.40 -0.91 6.77
N GLU A 57 -1.65 -1.34 5.77
CA GLU A 57 -0.56 -0.56 5.23
C GLU A 57 -0.95 0.07 3.90
N ALA A 58 -0.35 1.20 3.60
CA ALA A 58 -0.58 1.92 2.37
C ALA A 58 0.70 2.61 1.92
N LEU A 59 0.67 3.17 0.72
CA LEU A 59 1.74 4.00 0.20
C LEU A 59 1.17 5.34 -0.21
N THR A 60 1.84 6.42 0.16
CA THR A 60 1.59 7.72 -0.43
C THR A 60 2.62 7.92 -1.53
N VAL A 61 2.15 8.22 -2.73
CA VAL A 61 3.03 8.44 -3.88
C VAL A 61 3.09 9.92 -4.16
N GLU A 62 4.29 10.45 -4.20
CA GLU A 62 4.55 11.85 -4.56
C GLU A 62 5.30 11.92 -5.88
N LEU A 63 4.84 12.79 -6.75
CA LEU A 63 5.50 13.08 -8.02
C LEU A 63 5.97 14.52 -7.99
N GLU A 64 7.25 14.73 -8.23
CA GLU A 64 7.78 16.08 -8.42
C GLU A 64 7.96 16.31 -9.92
N LEU A 65 7.33 17.35 -10.41
CA LEU A 65 7.36 17.68 -11.83
C LEU A 65 8.44 18.72 -12.12
N SER A 66 8.80 18.83 -13.39
CA SER A 66 9.90 19.70 -13.83
C SER A 66 9.63 21.18 -13.55
N ASP A 67 8.38 21.58 -13.38
CA ASP A 67 8.04 22.95 -13.04
C ASP A 67 7.99 23.22 -11.53
N GLY A 68 8.37 22.24 -10.72
CA GLY A 68 8.34 22.37 -9.28
C GLY A 68 7.04 21.94 -8.62
N THR A 69 6.03 21.60 -9.41
CA THR A 69 4.76 21.13 -8.88
C THR A 69 4.94 19.77 -8.22
N VAL A 70 4.31 19.58 -7.07
CA VAL A 70 4.27 18.30 -6.40
C VAL A 70 2.84 17.81 -6.38
N ALA A 71 2.61 16.63 -6.92
CA ALA A 71 1.31 15.96 -6.88
C ALA A 71 1.43 14.74 -6.00
N SER A 72 0.38 14.39 -5.29
CA SER A 72 0.40 13.21 -4.43
C SER A 72 -0.92 12.47 -4.48
N GLY A 73 -0.85 11.19 -4.18
CA GLY A 73 -2.00 10.33 -4.08
C GLY A 73 -1.68 9.14 -3.21
N ASP A 74 -2.72 8.52 -2.68
CA ASP A 74 -2.56 7.37 -1.82
C ASP A 74 -2.87 6.09 -2.57
N CYS A 75 -2.12 5.05 -2.26
CA CYS A 75 -2.33 3.73 -2.81
C CYS A 75 -2.46 2.77 -1.62
N ALA A 76 -3.63 2.19 -1.47
CA ALA A 76 -3.90 1.26 -0.39
C ALA A 76 -4.39 -0.06 -0.96
N ALA A 77 -4.07 -1.14 -0.26
CA ALA A 77 -4.63 -2.43 -0.59
C ALA A 77 -6.10 -2.48 -0.20
N VAL A 78 -6.79 -3.46 -0.72
CA VAL A 78 -8.17 -3.71 -0.28
C VAL A 78 -8.16 -4.20 1.16
N GLN A 79 -9.26 -3.95 1.85
CA GLN A 79 -9.41 -4.30 3.26
C GLN A 79 -9.14 -5.77 3.56
N TYR A 80 -9.45 -6.65 2.61
CA TYR A 80 -9.27 -8.08 2.77
C TYR A 80 -7.98 -8.61 2.12
N SER A 81 -6.97 -7.75 2.03
CA SER A 81 -5.67 -8.15 1.53
C SER A 81 -5.17 -9.38 2.28
N GLY A 82 -4.67 -10.35 1.55
CA GLY A 82 -4.19 -11.61 2.12
C GLY A 82 -5.28 -12.59 2.54
N ALA A 83 -6.56 -12.21 2.42
CA ALA A 83 -7.66 -13.07 2.85
C ALA A 83 -7.69 -14.37 2.05
N GLY A 84 -7.86 -15.48 2.77
CA GLY A 84 -7.92 -16.79 2.15
C GLY A 84 -6.60 -17.28 1.57
N GLY A 85 -5.54 -16.53 1.70
CA GLY A 85 -4.23 -16.90 1.18
C GLY A 85 -4.11 -16.84 -0.33
N ARG A 86 -5.07 -16.25 -1.04
CA ARG A 86 -5.02 -16.17 -2.50
C ARG A 86 -3.99 -15.17 -2.99
N ASP A 87 -3.93 -14.02 -2.34
CA ASP A 87 -2.99 -12.97 -2.69
C ASP A 87 -2.08 -12.72 -1.49
N PRO A 88 -0.82 -12.36 -1.72
CA PRO A 88 0.04 -11.97 -0.61
C PRO A 88 -0.55 -10.79 0.14
N LEU A 89 -0.38 -10.76 1.45
CA LEU A 89 -0.75 -9.60 2.24
C LEU A 89 0.06 -8.41 1.77
N PHE A 90 -0.61 -7.29 1.58
CA PHE A 90 0.05 -6.07 1.14
C PHE A 90 0.99 -5.55 2.23
N ARG A 91 2.26 -5.34 1.83
CA ARG A 91 3.27 -4.73 2.69
C ARG A 91 3.88 -3.56 1.92
N ALA A 92 3.79 -2.38 2.51
CA ALA A 92 4.27 -1.16 1.85
C ALA A 92 5.74 -1.24 1.48
N ASP A 93 6.58 -1.77 2.36
CA ASP A 93 8.02 -1.88 2.11
C ASP A 93 8.35 -2.75 0.90
N ARG A 94 7.53 -3.75 0.64
CA ARG A 94 7.74 -4.65 -0.50
C ARG A 94 7.46 -3.95 -1.82
N TYR A 95 6.44 -3.12 -1.84
CA TYR A 95 5.98 -2.48 -3.09
C TYR A 95 6.62 -1.12 -3.34
N ARG A 96 7.19 -0.51 -2.33
CA ARG A 96 7.83 0.80 -2.47
C ARG A 96 8.82 0.87 -3.62
N PRO A 97 9.82 -0.02 -3.72
CA PRO A 97 10.79 0.07 -4.81
C PRO A 97 10.17 -0.23 -6.17
N VAL A 98 9.14 -1.08 -6.21
CA VAL A 98 8.44 -1.38 -7.46
C VAL A 98 7.72 -0.14 -7.96
N VAL A 99 6.99 0.54 -7.08
CA VAL A 99 6.27 1.76 -7.42
C VAL A 99 7.23 2.85 -7.88
N GLU A 100 8.28 3.09 -7.12
CA GLU A 100 9.27 4.12 -7.46
C GLU A 100 9.93 3.83 -8.80
N GLY A 101 10.34 2.59 -9.03
CA GLY A 101 11.01 2.21 -10.26
C GLY A 101 10.10 2.23 -11.48
N ARG A 102 8.89 1.68 -11.35
CA ARG A 102 7.98 1.58 -12.48
C ARG A 102 7.37 2.91 -12.88
N LEU A 103 6.93 3.69 -11.91
CA LEU A 103 6.30 4.96 -12.20
C LEU A 103 7.30 5.96 -12.75
N ASP A 104 8.51 5.95 -12.24
CA ASP A 104 9.56 6.81 -12.75
C ASP A 104 9.80 6.57 -14.24
N GLY A 105 9.75 5.30 -14.69
CA GLY A 105 9.96 4.96 -16.09
C GLY A 105 8.75 5.18 -16.98
N HIS A 106 7.54 4.99 -16.47
CA HIS A 106 6.33 4.95 -17.28
C HIS A 106 5.55 6.26 -17.33
N LEU A 107 5.42 6.94 -16.21
CA LEU A 107 4.55 8.11 -16.17
C LEU A 107 5.11 9.31 -16.92
N THR A 108 6.41 9.37 -17.11
CA THR A 108 7.02 10.43 -17.90
C THR A 108 6.50 10.45 -19.35
N ARG A 109 5.98 9.33 -19.84
CA ARG A 109 5.47 9.21 -21.19
C ARG A 109 4.00 9.59 -21.33
N ILE A 110 3.32 9.78 -20.23
CA ILE A 110 1.90 10.12 -20.24
C ILE A 110 1.70 11.60 -20.49
N PHE A 111 2.64 12.39 -20.08
CA PHE A 111 2.62 13.83 -20.26
C PHE A 111 3.35 14.23 -21.54
#